data_4611543d70e5857468e3ebd3ce1d236b
#
_entry.id   4611543d70e5857468e3ebd3ce1d236b
#
_cell.length_a   1.000
_cell.length_b   1.000
_cell.length_c   1.000
_cell.angle_alpha   90.00
_cell.angle_beta   90.00
_cell.angle_gamma   90.00
#
_symmetry.space_group_name_H-M   'P 1'
#
loop_
_entity.id
_entity.type
_entity.pdbx_description
1 polymer ?
#
loop_
_entity_poly.entity_id
_entity_poly.type
_entity_poly.pdbx_seq_one_letter_code
_entity_poly.pdbx_strand_id
1 'polypeptide(L)'
;METSIQTYVNPLSDAGFKALLCDPANKPVLIGMLNAFLPPDRMVEDLEYATTEIPGLTLAGKASRVDLRCTDTRGRSFIVEVQRSPQPNFFRRCVYYASRIYALGARRGDGQRYDILPVYLVALLDRGFGFRRDPSEWEGRYVSRYTFREKETGQVEDETISIIFVELDRFGKEEFGECAGAAEEWCWMLKNMWRLQPGAAEYPGFEGMLAAGEIAGFSKEKRAKYDADMITERDMYNILETAKKEGEAKGREAGLAEGEAKGKTEVAKNMLASGMPEEQVMAMTGLTAEQLAALK
;
A
#
# COMPACT_ATOMS: atom_id res chain seq x y z
N MET A 1 31.64 8.89 -5.32
CA MET A 1 30.55 8.66 -4.35
C MET A 1 30.79 7.27 -3.80
N GLU A 2 31.26 7.17 -2.56
CA GLU A 2 31.35 5.88 -1.88
C GLU A 2 29.94 5.34 -1.76
N THR A 3 29.68 4.21 -2.40
CA THR A 3 28.46 3.44 -2.15
C THR A 3 28.52 2.96 -0.71
N SER A 4 27.84 3.66 0.21
CA SER A 4 27.72 3.19 1.57
C SER A 4 27.09 1.78 1.52
N ILE A 5 27.83 0.81 2.06
CA ILE A 5 27.35 -0.58 2.12
C ILE A 5 26.10 -0.58 2.99
N GLN A 6 24.98 -0.98 2.43
CA GLN A 6 23.73 -1.11 3.18
C GLN A 6 23.91 -2.15 4.30
N THR A 7 23.69 -1.73 5.54
CA THR A 7 23.86 -2.58 6.71
C THR A 7 22.61 -3.39 7.03
N TYR A 8 21.45 -2.75 6.95
CA TYR A 8 20.16 -3.36 7.29
C TYR A 8 19.25 -3.54 6.08
N VAL A 9 18.44 -4.57 6.11
CA VAL A 9 17.44 -4.82 5.06
C VAL A 9 16.41 -3.68 4.97
N ASN A 10 15.81 -3.52 3.79
CA ASN A 10 14.62 -2.71 3.67
C ASN A 10 13.40 -3.53 4.14
N PRO A 11 12.72 -3.15 5.25
CA PRO A 11 11.58 -3.91 5.78
C PRO A 11 10.40 -4.03 4.83
N LEU A 12 10.29 -3.12 3.86
CA LEU A 12 9.20 -3.08 2.90
C LEU A 12 9.51 -3.82 1.60
N SER A 13 10.75 -4.30 1.40
CA SER A 13 11.09 -5.21 0.31
C SER A 13 10.53 -6.62 0.58
N ASP A 14 10.23 -7.40 -0.46
CA ASP A 14 9.71 -8.77 -0.27
C ASP A 14 10.67 -9.62 0.57
N ALA A 15 11.96 -9.60 0.23
CA ALA A 15 12.97 -10.36 0.99
C ALA A 15 13.21 -9.78 2.40
N GLY A 16 13.21 -8.45 2.58
CA GLY A 16 13.36 -7.82 3.89
C GLY A 16 12.18 -8.11 4.80
N PHE A 17 10.95 -7.99 4.29
CA PHE A 17 9.73 -8.35 5.00
C PHE A 17 9.77 -9.82 5.46
N LYS A 18 10.10 -10.74 4.56
CA LYS A 18 10.21 -12.16 4.87
C LYS A 18 11.30 -12.43 5.90
N ALA A 19 12.44 -11.76 5.78
CA ALA A 19 13.56 -11.92 6.72
C ALA A 19 13.23 -11.44 8.13
N LEU A 20 12.44 -10.37 8.26
CA LEU A 20 12.09 -9.76 9.53
C LEU A 20 10.85 -10.37 10.19
N LEU A 21 9.79 -10.58 9.40
CA LEU A 21 8.46 -10.87 9.95
C LEU A 21 7.96 -12.29 9.66
N CYS A 22 8.47 -12.97 8.61
CA CYS A 22 8.05 -14.34 8.29
C CYS A 22 8.94 -15.43 8.86
N ASP A 23 10.07 -15.07 9.48
CA ASP A 23 10.97 -16.03 10.14
C ASP A 23 10.48 -16.30 11.58
N PRO A 24 10.15 -17.56 11.95
CA PRO A 24 9.72 -17.91 13.29
C PRO A 24 10.70 -17.50 14.39
N ALA A 25 12.00 -17.41 14.10
CA ALA A 25 13.01 -16.94 15.04
C ALA A 25 12.78 -15.48 15.46
N ASN A 26 12.11 -14.69 14.60
CA ASN A 26 11.83 -13.28 14.81
C ASN A 26 10.38 -13.01 15.25
N LYS A 27 9.67 -14.02 15.77
CA LYS A 27 8.31 -13.90 16.28
C LYS A 27 8.06 -12.67 17.17
N PRO A 28 8.94 -12.30 18.11
CA PRO A 28 8.74 -11.10 18.92
C PRO A 28 8.69 -9.79 18.11
N VAL A 29 9.40 -9.72 16.99
CA VAL A 29 9.37 -8.56 16.07
C VAL A 29 7.98 -8.43 15.44
N LEU A 30 7.41 -9.56 14.95
CA LEU A 30 6.05 -9.57 14.40
C LEU A 30 5.00 -9.19 15.45
N ILE A 31 5.09 -9.73 16.66
CA ILE A 31 4.18 -9.40 17.78
C ILE A 31 4.26 -7.91 18.11
N GLY A 32 5.46 -7.35 18.22
CA GLY A 32 5.66 -5.93 18.49
C GLY A 32 5.02 -5.05 17.41
N MET A 33 5.22 -5.39 16.14
CA MET A 33 4.62 -4.68 15.02
C MET A 33 3.09 -4.77 15.02
N LEU A 34 2.51 -5.94 15.22
CA LEU A 34 1.05 -6.09 15.31
C LEU A 34 0.49 -5.25 16.46
N ASN A 35 1.08 -5.34 17.65
CA ASN A 35 0.62 -4.63 18.84
C ASN A 35 0.73 -3.12 18.74
N ALA A 36 1.64 -2.61 17.92
CA ALA A 36 1.74 -1.18 17.65
C ALA A 36 0.51 -0.61 16.90
N PHE A 37 -0.16 -1.44 16.10
CA PHE A 37 -1.28 -1.00 15.26
C PHE A 37 -2.65 -1.53 15.70
N LEU A 38 -2.67 -2.59 16.52
CA LEU A 38 -3.92 -3.16 17.07
C LEU A 38 -4.51 -2.28 18.19
N PRO A 39 -5.82 -2.36 18.44
CA PRO A 39 -6.43 -1.77 19.64
C PRO A 39 -5.83 -2.37 20.93
N PRO A 40 -5.73 -1.59 22.02
CA PRO A 40 -5.10 -2.06 23.27
C PRO A 40 -5.76 -3.30 23.89
N ASP A 41 -7.06 -3.50 23.69
CA ASP A 41 -7.83 -4.68 24.16
C ASP A 41 -7.67 -5.89 23.23
N ARG A 42 -6.93 -5.76 22.12
CA ARG A 42 -6.72 -6.79 21.10
C ARG A 42 -5.25 -7.22 20.96
N MET A 43 -4.41 -6.86 21.89
CA MET A 43 -2.99 -7.22 21.85
C MET A 43 -2.76 -8.72 21.75
N VAL A 44 -1.68 -9.06 21.05
CA VAL A 44 -1.19 -10.43 20.82
C VAL A 44 -0.09 -10.72 21.86
N GLU A 45 -0.27 -11.79 22.62
CA GLU A 45 0.76 -12.25 23.58
C GLU A 45 1.71 -13.26 22.93
N ASP A 46 1.16 -14.18 22.15
CA ASP A 46 1.91 -15.15 21.37
C ASP A 46 1.14 -15.54 20.10
N LEU A 47 1.82 -16.06 19.09
CA LEU A 47 1.23 -16.45 17.81
C LEU A 47 1.93 -17.66 17.19
N GLU A 48 1.23 -18.31 16.27
CA GLU A 48 1.74 -19.35 15.39
C GLU A 48 1.58 -18.93 13.93
N TYR A 49 2.63 -19.16 13.13
CA TYR A 49 2.57 -18.93 11.70
C TYR A 49 1.67 -19.95 11.03
N ALA A 50 0.84 -19.49 10.12
CA ALA A 50 -0.09 -20.31 9.36
C ALA A 50 0.24 -20.28 7.86
N THR A 51 -0.33 -21.21 7.11
CA THR A 51 -0.15 -21.22 5.65
C THR A 51 -0.64 -19.91 5.04
N THR A 52 0.16 -19.32 4.16
CA THR A 52 -0.16 -18.11 3.40
C THR A 52 -1.09 -18.39 2.23
N GLU A 53 -1.27 -19.65 1.84
CA GLU A 53 -2.16 -20.03 0.77
C GLU A 53 -3.61 -20.10 1.27
N ILE A 54 -4.49 -19.39 0.58
CA ILE A 54 -5.94 -19.41 0.79
C ILE A 54 -6.55 -20.27 -0.30
N PRO A 55 -7.08 -21.45 0.02
CA PRO A 55 -7.65 -22.37 -0.98
C PRO A 55 -8.73 -21.71 -1.84
N GLY A 56 -8.90 -22.12 -3.09
CA GLY A 56 -10.01 -21.71 -3.94
C GLY A 56 -11.38 -22.05 -3.33
N LEU A 57 -12.44 -21.35 -3.76
CA LEU A 57 -13.83 -21.64 -3.32
C LEU A 57 -14.34 -22.98 -3.81
N THR A 58 -13.80 -23.44 -4.94
CA THR A 58 -14.12 -24.73 -5.56
C THR A 58 -12.82 -25.44 -5.90
N LEU A 59 -12.88 -26.75 -6.21
CA LEU A 59 -11.72 -27.53 -6.67
C LEU A 59 -11.04 -26.94 -7.91
N ALA A 60 -11.79 -26.25 -8.77
CA ALA A 60 -11.28 -25.54 -9.95
C ALA A 60 -10.97 -24.06 -9.64
N GLY A 61 -11.25 -23.58 -8.44
CA GLY A 61 -11.04 -22.20 -8.04
C GLY A 61 -9.56 -21.89 -7.83
N LYS A 62 -9.11 -20.74 -8.34
CA LYS A 62 -7.73 -20.29 -8.16
C LYS A 62 -7.46 -20.00 -6.67
N ALA A 63 -6.40 -20.59 -6.13
CA ALA A 63 -5.88 -20.24 -4.81
C ALA A 63 -5.37 -18.79 -4.81
N SER A 64 -5.47 -18.14 -3.67
CA SER A 64 -4.88 -16.83 -3.42
C SER A 64 -3.77 -16.99 -2.39
N ARG A 65 -2.82 -16.05 -2.37
CA ARG A 65 -1.73 -16.06 -1.41
C ARG A 65 -1.65 -14.68 -0.75
N VAL A 66 -1.46 -14.68 0.56
CA VAL A 66 -1.14 -13.51 1.37
C VAL A 66 0.35 -13.50 1.72
N ASP A 67 0.91 -12.35 2.07
CA ASP A 67 2.34 -12.24 2.36
C ASP A 67 2.68 -12.95 3.68
N LEU A 68 1.85 -12.75 4.71
CA LEU A 68 2.00 -13.42 6.00
C LEU A 68 0.62 -13.71 6.62
N ARG A 69 0.50 -14.86 7.26
CA ARG A 69 -0.66 -15.23 8.07
C ARG A 69 -0.21 -15.88 9.37
N CYS A 70 -0.85 -15.50 10.48
CA CYS A 70 -0.65 -16.12 11.78
C CYS A 70 -1.95 -16.20 12.56
N THR A 71 -1.91 -16.97 13.64
CA THR A 71 -3.06 -17.14 14.56
C THR A 71 -2.52 -17.00 15.99
N ASP A 72 -3.19 -16.23 16.84
CA ASP A 72 -2.80 -16.09 18.22
C ASP A 72 -3.32 -17.24 19.12
N THR A 73 -2.93 -17.22 20.38
CA THR A 73 -3.34 -18.22 21.40
C THR A 73 -4.84 -18.26 21.64
N ARG A 74 -5.56 -17.19 21.30
CA ARG A 74 -7.03 -17.12 21.39
C ARG A 74 -7.72 -17.59 20.09
N GLY A 75 -6.97 -17.97 19.08
CA GLY A 75 -7.46 -18.44 17.77
C GLY A 75 -7.83 -17.32 16.80
N ARG A 76 -7.59 -16.04 17.12
CA ARG A 76 -7.81 -14.91 16.21
C ARG A 76 -6.80 -14.98 15.05
N SER A 77 -7.25 -14.69 13.83
CA SER A 77 -6.39 -14.73 12.66
C SER A 77 -5.87 -13.33 12.29
N PHE A 78 -4.59 -13.26 11.97
CA PHE A 78 -3.91 -12.04 11.52
C PHE A 78 -3.33 -12.27 10.14
N ILE A 79 -3.52 -11.29 9.27
CA ILE A 79 -2.94 -11.22 7.93
C ILE A 79 -2.07 -9.97 7.90
N VAL A 80 -0.86 -10.07 7.38
CA VAL A 80 -0.02 -8.90 7.09
C VAL A 80 0.29 -8.87 5.62
N GLU A 81 0.06 -7.73 4.98
CA GLU A 81 0.33 -7.46 3.56
C GLU A 81 1.29 -6.29 3.44
N VAL A 82 2.22 -6.34 2.50
CA VAL A 82 3.09 -5.20 2.15
C VAL A 82 2.82 -4.76 0.72
N GLN A 83 2.57 -3.48 0.54
CA GLN A 83 2.28 -2.93 -0.77
C GLN A 83 3.18 -1.72 -1.04
N ARG A 84 4.13 -1.87 -1.96
CA ARG A 84 5.10 -0.82 -2.28
C ARG A 84 4.60 0.19 -3.30
N SER A 85 3.67 -0.19 -4.14
CA SER A 85 3.13 0.69 -5.18
C SER A 85 1.61 0.69 -5.13
N PRO A 86 0.94 1.82 -5.42
CA PRO A 86 -0.51 1.87 -5.49
C PRO A 86 -1.04 0.82 -6.46
N GLN A 87 -1.98 0.01 -6.02
CA GLN A 87 -2.67 -0.95 -6.89
C GLN A 87 -4.17 -0.65 -6.94
N PRO A 88 -4.76 -0.59 -8.14
CA PRO A 88 -6.20 -0.55 -8.27
C PRO A 88 -6.84 -1.74 -7.54
N ASN A 89 -7.94 -1.48 -6.83
CA ASN A 89 -8.69 -2.52 -6.10
C ASN A 89 -7.97 -3.18 -4.90
N PHE A 90 -6.84 -2.64 -4.42
CA PHE A 90 -6.13 -3.21 -3.26
C PHE A 90 -7.06 -3.32 -2.02
N PHE A 91 -7.85 -2.29 -1.73
CA PHE A 91 -8.85 -2.34 -0.66
C PHE A 91 -9.80 -3.55 -0.81
N ARG A 92 -10.36 -3.76 -2.01
CA ARG A 92 -11.26 -4.89 -2.29
C ARG A 92 -10.54 -6.23 -2.13
N ARG A 93 -9.25 -6.30 -2.48
CA ARG A 93 -8.42 -7.49 -2.29
C ARG A 93 -8.24 -7.80 -0.80
N CYS A 94 -7.98 -6.80 0.04
CA CYS A 94 -7.90 -6.97 1.50
C CYS A 94 -9.22 -7.47 2.09
N VAL A 95 -10.36 -6.87 1.68
CA VAL A 95 -11.68 -7.34 2.08
C VAL A 95 -11.89 -8.80 1.66
N TYR A 96 -11.55 -9.15 0.43
CA TYR A 96 -11.65 -10.52 -0.06
C TYR A 96 -10.81 -11.50 0.76
N TYR A 97 -9.54 -11.18 1.05
CA TYR A 97 -8.65 -12.05 1.84
C TYR A 97 -9.18 -12.24 3.26
N ALA A 98 -9.54 -11.16 3.94
CA ALA A 98 -10.07 -11.23 5.30
C ALA A 98 -11.38 -12.04 5.36
N SER A 99 -12.31 -11.83 4.42
CA SER A 99 -13.56 -12.58 4.33
C SER A 99 -13.32 -14.07 4.07
N ARG A 100 -12.31 -14.41 3.25
CA ARG A 100 -11.97 -15.81 2.97
C ARG A 100 -11.40 -16.51 4.20
N ILE A 101 -10.49 -15.84 4.93
CA ILE A 101 -9.92 -16.39 6.18
C ILE A 101 -11.01 -16.53 7.24
N TYR A 102 -11.91 -15.53 7.36
CA TYR A 102 -13.05 -15.60 8.26
C TYR A 102 -13.95 -16.81 7.93
N ALA A 103 -14.31 -17.00 6.65
CA ALA A 103 -15.12 -18.13 6.23
C ALA A 103 -14.47 -19.50 6.49
N LEU A 104 -13.13 -19.60 6.44
CA LEU A 104 -12.40 -20.82 6.78
C LEU A 104 -12.45 -21.14 8.28
N GLY A 105 -12.73 -20.17 9.13
CA GLY A 105 -12.95 -20.36 10.58
C GLY A 105 -14.25 -21.07 10.92
N ALA A 106 -15.22 -21.11 10.00
CA ALA A 106 -16.49 -21.85 10.17
C ALA A 106 -16.22 -23.36 10.16
N ARG A 107 -16.45 -24.02 11.30
CA ARG A 107 -16.29 -25.48 11.43
C ARG A 107 -17.53 -26.20 10.95
N ARG A 108 -17.36 -27.29 10.19
CA ARG A 108 -18.46 -28.18 9.84
C ARG A 108 -18.92 -28.95 11.09
N GLY A 109 -20.22 -28.87 11.42
CA GLY A 109 -20.83 -29.71 12.45
C GLY A 109 -21.07 -29.07 13.83
N ASP A 110 -20.58 -27.86 14.09
CA ASP A 110 -20.79 -27.15 15.36
C ASP A 110 -22.16 -26.45 15.42
N GLY A 111 -23.26 -27.15 15.30
CA GLY A 111 -24.59 -26.61 15.56
C GLY A 111 -24.91 -25.22 14.97
N GLN A 112 -24.21 -24.79 13.93
CA GLN A 112 -24.37 -23.53 13.18
C GLN A 112 -24.34 -22.25 14.05
N ARG A 113 -23.54 -22.21 15.11
CA ARG A 113 -23.48 -21.03 16.02
C ARG A 113 -22.72 -19.82 15.45
N TYR A 114 -21.97 -19.99 14.32
CA TYR A 114 -21.16 -18.91 13.74
C TYR A 114 -20.21 -18.22 14.73
N ASP A 115 -19.74 -18.94 15.76
CA ASP A 115 -18.71 -18.46 16.71
C ASP A 115 -17.33 -18.40 16.01
N ILE A 116 -17.26 -17.62 14.94
CA ILE A 116 -16.04 -17.45 14.14
C ILE A 116 -15.25 -16.31 14.76
N LEU A 117 -14.00 -16.58 15.07
CA LEU A 117 -13.12 -15.59 15.68
C LEU A 117 -12.74 -14.48 14.70
N PRO A 118 -12.49 -13.26 15.20
CA PRO A 118 -12.15 -12.11 14.37
C PRO A 118 -10.91 -12.31 13.50
N VAL A 119 -10.92 -11.64 12.35
CA VAL A 119 -9.77 -11.55 11.44
C VAL A 119 -9.28 -10.11 11.37
N TYR A 120 -8.00 -9.93 11.64
CA TYR A 120 -7.32 -8.64 11.52
C TYR A 120 -6.39 -8.67 10.32
N LEU A 121 -6.51 -7.71 9.41
CA LEU A 121 -5.59 -7.53 8.30
C LEU A 121 -4.85 -6.20 8.49
N VAL A 122 -3.53 -6.26 8.61
CA VAL A 122 -2.64 -5.10 8.66
C VAL A 122 -1.92 -4.98 7.34
N ALA A 123 -2.13 -3.89 6.62
CA ALA A 123 -1.44 -3.62 5.36
C ALA A 123 -0.48 -2.44 5.52
N LEU A 124 0.80 -2.72 5.29
CA LEU A 124 1.87 -1.74 5.29
C LEU A 124 2.02 -1.17 3.88
N LEU A 125 1.77 0.12 3.71
CA LEU A 125 1.77 0.81 2.42
C LEU A 125 2.94 1.76 2.33
N ASP A 126 3.92 1.46 1.48
CA ASP A 126 5.08 2.33 1.22
C ASP A 126 4.64 3.62 0.51
N ARG A 127 3.72 3.48 -0.45
CA ARG A 127 3.08 4.59 -1.15
C ARG A 127 1.57 4.45 -1.02
N GLY A 128 0.92 5.52 -0.58
CA GLY A 128 -0.48 5.50 -0.19
C GLY A 128 -1.46 5.09 -1.30
N PHE A 129 -2.70 4.98 -0.88
CA PHE A 129 -3.81 4.68 -1.79
C PHE A 129 -4.12 5.87 -2.70
N GLY A 130 -3.87 5.82 -3.96
CA GLY A 130 -4.32 6.83 -4.93
C GLY A 130 -5.84 6.97 -5.13
N PHE A 131 -6.69 6.35 -4.26
CA PHE A 131 -8.13 6.30 -4.45
C PHE A 131 -8.96 7.15 -3.48
N ARG A 132 -8.36 7.87 -2.54
CA ARG A 132 -9.10 8.73 -1.61
C ARG A 132 -9.70 9.91 -2.35
N ARG A 133 -11.02 10.10 -2.23
CA ARG A 133 -11.77 11.14 -2.95
C ARG A 133 -11.43 12.54 -2.46
N ASP A 134 -11.17 12.68 -1.15
CA ASP A 134 -10.74 13.94 -0.54
C ASP A 134 -9.50 13.71 0.33
N PRO A 135 -8.30 14.05 -0.17
CA PRO A 135 -7.07 13.91 0.59
C PRO A 135 -7.02 14.78 1.85
N SER A 136 -7.76 15.89 1.91
CA SER A 136 -7.73 16.83 3.03
C SER A 136 -8.36 16.24 4.30
N GLU A 137 -9.37 15.38 4.18
CA GLU A 137 -9.98 14.67 5.31
C GLU A 137 -9.00 13.73 6.03
N TRP A 138 -7.86 13.45 5.39
CA TRP A 138 -6.86 12.50 5.84
C TRP A 138 -5.53 13.17 6.18
N GLU A 139 -5.51 14.50 6.26
CA GLU A 139 -4.30 15.24 6.62
C GLU A 139 -3.80 14.82 8.02
N GLY A 140 -2.50 14.52 8.13
CA GLY A 140 -1.88 14.03 9.38
C GLY A 140 -2.26 12.61 9.80
N ARG A 141 -3.14 11.91 9.05
CA ARG A 141 -3.53 10.53 9.36
C ARG A 141 -2.76 9.56 8.48
N TYR A 142 -1.96 8.72 9.10
CA TYR A 142 -1.18 7.66 8.45
C TYR A 142 -1.67 6.25 8.81
N VAL A 143 -2.56 6.10 9.82
CA VAL A 143 -3.22 4.84 10.17
C VAL A 143 -4.72 4.98 9.97
N SER A 144 -5.32 4.07 9.21
CA SER A 144 -6.75 4.00 8.97
C SER A 144 -7.28 2.63 9.38
N ARG A 145 -8.38 2.62 10.13
CA ARG A 145 -9.03 1.39 10.60
C ARG A 145 -10.41 1.28 10.01
N TYR A 146 -10.70 0.14 9.39
CA TYR A 146 -11.98 -0.16 8.75
C TYR A 146 -12.60 -1.38 9.42
N THR A 147 -13.88 -1.26 9.77
CA THR A 147 -14.71 -2.33 10.32
C THR A 147 -16.13 -2.13 9.86
N PHE A 148 -17.01 -3.10 10.13
CA PHE A 148 -18.43 -2.96 9.86
C PHE A 148 -19.08 -2.01 10.86
N ARG A 149 -19.84 -1.05 10.34
CA ARG A 149 -20.57 -0.08 11.15
C ARG A 149 -22.00 0.03 10.64
N GLU A 150 -22.94 0.12 11.55
CA GLU A 150 -24.29 0.55 11.21
C GLU A 150 -24.22 1.96 10.60
N LYS A 151 -24.94 2.17 9.49
CA LYS A 151 -24.70 3.34 8.64
C LYS A 151 -25.18 4.66 9.24
N GLU A 152 -26.31 4.63 9.94
CA GLU A 152 -26.98 5.81 10.51
C GLU A 152 -26.37 6.21 11.87
N THR A 153 -26.11 5.24 12.73
CA THR A 153 -25.60 5.47 14.09
C THR A 153 -24.09 5.44 14.19
N GLY A 154 -23.41 4.80 13.24
CA GLY A 154 -21.97 4.54 13.28
C GLY A 154 -21.57 3.46 14.29
N GLN A 155 -22.53 2.77 14.91
CA GLN A 155 -22.27 1.75 15.92
C GLN A 155 -21.59 0.53 15.31
N VAL A 156 -20.63 -0.04 16.03
CA VAL A 156 -19.97 -1.30 15.71
C VAL A 156 -20.60 -2.39 16.56
N GLU A 157 -21.31 -3.31 15.92
CA GLU A 157 -21.94 -4.44 16.62
C GLU A 157 -20.91 -5.52 16.98
N ASP A 158 -20.01 -5.82 16.04
CA ASP A 158 -18.98 -6.83 16.21
C ASP A 158 -17.77 -6.51 15.33
N GLU A 159 -16.57 -6.73 15.84
CA GLU A 159 -15.30 -6.57 15.11
C GLU A 159 -14.90 -7.85 14.37
N THR A 160 -15.83 -8.42 13.61
CA THR A 160 -15.66 -9.66 12.84
C THR A 160 -14.48 -9.60 11.89
N ILE A 161 -14.36 -8.49 11.16
CA ILE A 161 -13.25 -8.21 10.24
C ILE A 161 -12.78 -6.78 10.49
N SER A 162 -11.50 -6.64 10.79
CA SER A 162 -10.84 -5.35 10.92
C SER A 162 -9.69 -5.25 9.92
N ILE A 163 -9.69 -4.18 9.10
CA ILE A 163 -8.62 -3.90 8.15
C ILE A 163 -7.92 -2.62 8.58
N ILE A 164 -6.62 -2.70 8.78
CA ILE A 164 -5.78 -1.60 9.24
C ILE A 164 -4.79 -1.28 8.14
N PHE A 165 -4.83 -0.05 7.63
CA PHE A 165 -3.86 0.45 6.67
C PHE A 165 -2.88 1.38 7.37
N VAL A 166 -1.59 1.14 7.16
CA VAL A 166 -0.49 1.96 7.63
C VAL A 166 0.17 2.58 6.41
N GLU A 167 -0.12 3.86 6.14
CA GLU A 167 0.34 4.61 4.96
C GLU A 167 1.63 5.34 5.31
N LEU A 168 2.77 4.70 5.05
CA LEU A 168 4.09 5.20 5.47
C LEU A 168 4.54 6.46 4.73
N ASP A 169 4.07 6.70 3.51
CA ASP A 169 4.31 7.93 2.77
C ASP A 169 3.67 9.16 3.43
N ARG A 170 2.62 8.96 4.21
CA ARG A 170 1.93 10.03 4.96
C ARG A 170 2.53 10.28 6.35
N PHE A 171 3.38 9.38 6.83
CA PHE A 171 4.11 9.54 8.08
C PHE A 171 5.29 10.49 7.88
N GLY A 172 5.24 11.68 8.50
CA GLY A 172 6.12 12.79 8.20
C GLY A 172 7.22 13.06 9.23
N LYS A 173 7.37 12.24 10.29
CA LYS A 173 8.45 12.46 11.27
C LYS A 173 9.79 12.03 10.68
N GLU A 174 10.78 12.91 10.81
CA GLU A 174 12.11 12.70 10.26
C GLU A 174 13.05 12.01 11.24
N GLU A 175 12.92 12.32 12.55
CA GLU A 175 13.77 11.76 13.59
C GLU A 175 13.01 10.76 14.48
N PHE A 176 13.69 9.68 14.92
CA PHE A 176 13.11 8.70 15.81
C PHE A 176 12.65 9.30 17.14
N GLY A 177 13.43 10.25 17.68
CA GLY A 177 13.11 10.94 18.93
C GLY A 177 11.85 11.82 18.90
N GLU A 178 11.29 12.10 17.72
CA GLU A 178 10.01 12.80 17.58
C GLU A 178 8.80 11.89 17.72
N CYS A 179 9.02 10.57 17.72
CA CYS A 179 7.94 9.57 17.76
C CYS A 179 7.29 9.54 19.15
N ALA A 180 5.97 9.62 19.17
CA ALA A 180 5.15 9.55 20.37
C ALA A 180 4.42 8.20 20.45
N GLY A 181 5.13 7.17 20.95
CA GLY A 181 4.58 5.83 21.16
C GLY A 181 4.76 4.86 20.01
N ALA A 182 4.45 3.60 20.29
CA ALA A 182 4.82 2.44 19.49
C ALA A 182 4.42 2.52 18.01
N ALA A 183 3.22 3.02 17.68
CA ALA A 183 2.78 3.10 16.29
C ALA A 183 3.68 4.03 15.44
N GLU A 184 4.11 5.16 15.99
CA GLU A 184 4.99 6.09 15.29
C GLU A 184 6.41 5.56 15.20
N GLU A 185 6.92 4.96 16.27
CA GLU A 185 8.24 4.31 16.30
C GLU A 185 8.31 3.19 15.25
N TRP A 186 7.28 2.35 15.16
CA TRP A 186 7.20 1.31 14.12
C TRP A 186 7.10 1.90 12.71
N CYS A 187 6.31 2.95 12.49
CA CYS A 187 6.27 3.62 11.19
C CYS A 187 7.65 4.16 10.81
N TRP A 188 8.33 4.80 11.76
CA TRP A 188 9.68 5.32 11.53
C TRP A 188 10.68 4.22 11.21
N MET A 189 10.70 3.13 11.97
CA MET A 189 11.60 1.99 11.75
C MET A 189 11.33 1.30 10.41
N LEU A 190 10.08 1.03 10.07
CA LEU A 190 9.71 0.43 8.78
C LEU A 190 10.18 1.27 7.60
N LYS A 191 10.19 2.60 7.75
CA LYS A 191 10.55 3.55 6.72
C LYS A 191 12.06 3.78 6.59
N ASN A 192 12.79 3.77 7.71
CA ASN A 192 14.15 4.28 7.79
C ASN A 192 15.22 3.24 8.13
N MET A 193 14.86 2.05 8.65
CA MET A 193 15.82 1.03 9.08
C MET A 193 16.95 0.76 8.07
N TRP A 194 16.62 0.68 6.79
CA TRP A 194 17.58 0.38 5.73
C TRP A 194 18.63 1.48 5.48
N ARG A 195 18.43 2.66 6.05
CA ARG A 195 19.36 3.82 5.98
C ARG A 195 20.27 3.90 7.19
N LEU A 196 20.00 3.12 8.24
CA LEU A 196 20.74 3.19 9.49
C LEU A 196 22.16 2.66 9.31
N GLN A 197 23.07 3.24 10.08
CA GLN A 197 24.45 2.78 10.20
C GLN A 197 24.65 2.16 11.60
N PRO A 198 25.51 1.15 11.73
CA PRO A 198 25.80 0.54 13.02
C PRO A 198 26.33 1.56 14.02
N GLY A 199 25.80 1.55 15.24
CA GLY A 199 26.29 2.35 16.35
C GLY A 199 26.00 3.86 16.27
N ALA A 200 25.19 4.33 15.29
CA ALA A 200 24.89 5.74 15.14
C ALA A 200 23.92 6.26 16.20
N ALA A 201 22.95 5.45 16.64
CA ALA A 201 21.99 5.78 17.69
C ALA A 201 21.41 4.50 18.30
N GLU A 202 20.84 4.62 19.49
CA GLU A 202 20.07 3.57 20.14
C GLU A 202 18.59 3.68 19.76
N TYR A 203 17.97 2.54 19.47
CA TYR A 203 16.54 2.42 19.16
C TYR A 203 15.89 1.44 20.14
N PRO A 204 15.54 1.92 21.36
CA PRO A 204 15.02 1.06 22.42
C PRO A 204 13.78 0.28 21.96
N GLY A 205 13.79 -1.04 22.21
CA GLY A 205 12.70 -1.94 21.79
C GLY A 205 12.81 -2.49 20.37
N PHE A 206 13.81 -2.02 19.57
CA PHE A 206 14.03 -2.50 18.19
C PHE A 206 15.32 -3.30 18.01
N GLU A 207 16.01 -3.64 19.10
CA GLU A 207 17.28 -4.43 19.06
C GLU A 207 17.08 -5.74 18.32
N GLY A 208 15.97 -6.45 18.59
CA GLY A 208 15.63 -7.70 17.92
C GLY A 208 15.37 -7.52 16.43
N MET A 209 14.71 -6.44 16.02
CA MET A 209 14.46 -6.13 14.62
C MET A 209 15.76 -5.77 13.88
N LEU A 210 16.61 -4.98 14.49
CA LEU A 210 17.91 -4.59 13.94
C LEU A 210 18.80 -5.83 13.76
N ALA A 211 18.92 -6.69 14.81
CA ALA A 211 19.69 -7.92 14.74
C ALA A 211 19.16 -8.87 13.64
N ALA A 212 17.84 -9.03 13.53
CA ALA A 212 17.21 -9.86 12.51
C ALA A 212 17.43 -9.36 11.08
N GLY A 213 17.54 -8.05 10.91
CA GLY A 213 17.70 -7.39 9.61
C GLY A 213 19.13 -7.03 9.24
N GLU A 214 20.12 -7.33 10.06
CA GLU A 214 21.52 -7.07 9.76
C GLU A 214 22.01 -8.01 8.65
N ILE A 215 22.35 -7.44 7.51
CA ILE A 215 22.69 -8.17 6.28
C ILE A 215 23.97 -9.01 6.45
N ALA A 216 24.90 -8.54 7.27
CA ALA A 216 26.15 -9.25 7.53
C ALA A 216 25.94 -10.61 8.23
N GLY A 217 24.87 -10.74 9.01
CA GLY A 217 24.49 -12.00 9.69
C GLY A 217 23.73 -13.00 8.82
N PHE A 218 23.44 -12.68 7.55
CA PHE A 218 22.67 -13.58 6.68
C PHE A 218 23.50 -14.76 6.20
N SER A 219 22.87 -15.94 6.11
CA SER A 219 23.44 -17.06 5.36
C SER A 219 23.66 -16.67 3.90
N LYS A 220 24.53 -17.41 3.19
CA LYS A 220 24.77 -17.17 1.76
C LYS A 220 23.46 -17.22 0.94
N GLU A 221 22.58 -18.17 1.26
CA GLU A 221 21.29 -18.36 0.58
C GLU A 221 20.34 -17.20 0.88
N LYS A 222 20.23 -16.76 2.14
CA LYS A 222 19.39 -15.64 2.56
C LYS A 222 19.88 -14.34 1.91
N ARG A 223 21.22 -14.15 1.86
CA ARG A 223 21.84 -13.01 1.21
C ARG A 223 21.58 -12.99 -0.30
N ALA A 224 21.79 -14.14 -0.98
CA ALA A 224 21.54 -14.23 -2.42
C ALA A 224 20.07 -13.94 -2.79
N LYS A 225 19.11 -14.41 -1.98
CA LYS A 225 17.69 -14.07 -2.16
C LYS A 225 17.44 -12.57 -2.00
N TYR A 226 17.99 -11.96 -0.96
CA TYR A 226 17.83 -10.53 -0.71
C TYR A 226 18.39 -9.70 -1.86
N ASP A 227 19.61 -10.00 -2.32
CA ASP A 227 20.27 -9.29 -3.40
C ASP A 227 19.51 -9.43 -4.73
N ALA A 228 18.98 -10.63 -5.04
CA ALA A 228 18.17 -10.86 -6.24
C ALA A 228 16.84 -10.08 -6.20
N ASP A 229 16.19 -10.03 -5.04
CA ASP A 229 14.94 -9.30 -4.85
C ASP A 229 15.16 -7.78 -5.03
N MET A 230 16.22 -7.25 -4.45
CA MET A 230 16.59 -5.83 -4.58
C MET A 230 16.91 -5.43 -6.03
N ILE A 231 17.52 -6.33 -6.83
CA ILE A 231 17.73 -6.10 -8.27
C ILE A 231 16.38 -6.04 -8.98
N THR A 232 15.53 -7.04 -8.79
CA THR A 232 14.20 -7.11 -9.39
C THR A 232 13.35 -5.89 -9.06
N GLU A 233 13.38 -5.43 -7.81
CA GLU A 233 12.68 -4.23 -7.39
C GLU A 233 13.19 -2.97 -8.07
N ARG A 234 14.51 -2.82 -8.20
CA ARG A 234 15.12 -1.68 -8.90
C ARG A 234 14.71 -1.66 -10.36
N ASP A 235 14.73 -2.81 -11.02
CA ASP A 235 14.34 -2.95 -12.42
C ASP A 235 12.86 -2.60 -12.61
N MET A 236 11.99 -3.11 -11.73
CA MET A 236 10.57 -2.78 -11.75
C MET A 236 10.33 -1.29 -11.51
N TYR A 237 11.04 -0.67 -10.56
CA TYR A 237 10.95 0.77 -10.32
C TYR A 237 11.34 1.57 -11.56
N ASN A 238 12.43 1.21 -12.23
CA ASN A 238 12.89 1.88 -13.45
C ASN A 238 11.88 1.75 -14.60
N ILE A 239 11.27 0.57 -14.75
CA ILE A 239 10.22 0.33 -15.75
C ILE A 239 9.00 1.21 -15.47
N LEU A 240 8.54 1.26 -14.23
CA LEU A 240 7.39 2.07 -13.82
C LEU A 240 7.65 3.58 -13.98
N GLU A 241 8.82 4.05 -13.59
CA GLU A 241 9.24 5.46 -13.78
C GLU A 241 9.28 5.84 -15.26
N THR A 242 9.82 4.95 -16.10
CA THR A 242 9.86 5.16 -17.56
C THR A 242 8.45 5.24 -18.13
N ALA A 243 7.59 4.26 -17.79
CA ALA A 243 6.21 4.23 -18.27
C ALA A 243 5.41 5.47 -17.80
N LYS A 244 5.65 5.94 -16.56
CA LYS A 244 5.05 7.16 -16.03
C LYS A 244 5.47 8.40 -16.82
N LYS A 245 6.77 8.58 -17.07
CA LYS A 245 7.31 9.72 -17.85
C LYS A 245 6.77 9.73 -19.27
N GLU A 246 6.70 8.55 -19.92
CA GLU A 246 6.10 8.43 -21.25
C GLU A 246 4.60 8.77 -21.26
N GLY A 247 3.86 8.31 -20.23
CA GLY A 247 2.45 8.63 -20.06
C GLY A 247 2.21 10.12 -19.84
N GLU A 248 3.02 10.77 -19.01
CA GLU A 248 2.95 12.22 -18.75
C GLU A 248 3.29 13.03 -20.01
N ALA A 249 4.30 12.61 -20.78
CA ALA A 249 4.68 13.26 -22.04
C ALA A 249 3.54 13.17 -23.08
N LYS A 250 2.99 11.97 -23.28
CA LYS A 250 1.83 11.76 -24.18
C LYS A 250 0.60 12.51 -23.73
N GLY A 251 0.31 12.52 -22.41
CA GLY A 251 -0.81 13.27 -21.86
C GLY A 251 -0.68 14.78 -22.04
N ARG A 252 0.54 15.31 -21.88
CA ARG A 252 0.85 16.73 -22.12
C ARG A 252 0.67 17.11 -23.59
N GLU A 253 1.22 16.27 -24.50
CA GLU A 253 1.09 16.50 -25.95
C GLU A 253 -0.38 16.47 -26.39
N ALA A 254 -1.14 15.46 -25.97
CA ALA A 254 -2.57 15.37 -26.25
C ALA A 254 -3.36 16.56 -25.66
N GLY A 255 -3.07 16.97 -24.42
CA GLY A 255 -3.71 18.11 -23.77
C GLY A 255 -3.41 19.44 -24.48
N LEU A 256 -2.18 19.64 -24.96
CA LEU A 256 -1.81 20.82 -25.74
C LEU A 256 -2.57 20.85 -27.08
N ALA A 257 -2.58 19.72 -27.79
CA ALA A 257 -3.28 19.62 -29.08
C ALA A 257 -4.81 19.86 -28.93
N GLU A 258 -5.41 19.27 -27.87
CA GLU A 258 -6.82 19.48 -27.57
C GLU A 258 -7.12 20.93 -27.16
N GLY A 259 -6.24 21.53 -26.33
CA GLY A 259 -6.35 22.93 -25.90
C GLY A 259 -6.25 23.90 -27.09
N GLU A 260 -5.29 23.67 -28.00
CA GLU A 260 -5.14 24.47 -29.23
C GLU A 260 -6.39 24.34 -30.15
N ALA A 261 -6.88 23.10 -30.31
CA ALA A 261 -8.08 22.89 -31.14
C ALA A 261 -9.32 23.58 -30.54
N LYS A 262 -9.51 23.46 -29.20
CA LYS A 262 -10.60 24.16 -28.51
C LYS A 262 -10.48 25.69 -28.61
N GLY A 263 -9.26 26.21 -28.37
CA GLY A 263 -8.97 27.64 -28.46
C GLY A 263 -9.24 28.20 -29.85
N LYS A 264 -8.78 27.52 -30.93
CA LYS A 264 -9.07 27.90 -32.30
C LYS A 264 -10.60 27.90 -32.61
N THR A 265 -11.28 26.89 -32.08
CA THR A 265 -12.74 26.77 -32.23
C THR A 265 -13.49 27.90 -31.55
N GLU A 266 -13.12 28.27 -30.35
CA GLU A 266 -13.74 29.33 -29.57
C GLU A 266 -13.48 30.70 -30.19
N VAL A 267 -12.24 30.95 -30.64
CA VAL A 267 -11.90 32.18 -31.37
C VAL A 267 -12.70 32.29 -32.67
N ALA A 268 -12.81 31.20 -33.44
CA ALA A 268 -13.59 31.17 -34.66
C ALA A 268 -15.10 31.49 -34.44
N LYS A 269 -15.70 30.91 -33.39
CA LYS A 269 -17.09 31.22 -32.98
C LYS A 269 -17.28 32.69 -32.67
N ASN A 270 -16.38 33.29 -31.90
CA ASN A 270 -16.45 34.71 -31.54
C ASN A 270 -16.28 35.61 -32.76
N MET A 271 -15.39 35.27 -33.71
CA MET A 271 -15.21 36.02 -34.96
C MET A 271 -16.45 35.93 -35.85
N LEU A 272 -17.06 34.75 -36.01
CA LEU A 272 -18.30 34.59 -36.74
C LEU A 272 -19.45 35.37 -36.13
N ALA A 273 -19.59 35.34 -34.80
CA ALA A 273 -20.60 36.08 -34.06
C ALA A 273 -20.45 37.62 -34.22
N SER A 274 -19.21 38.10 -34.40
CA SER A 274 -18.94 39.52 -34.70
C SER A 274 -19.18 39.95 -36.18
N GLY A 275 -19.62 39.00 -37.01
CA GLY A 275 -19.96 39.29 -38.42
C GLY A 275 -18.73 39.21 -39.36
N MET A 276 -17.63 38.62 -38.95
CA MET A 276 -16.43 38.47 -39.79
C MET A 276 -16.69 37.44 -40.92
N PRO A 277 -16.27 37.74 -42.17
CA PRO A 277 -16.41 36.82 -43.30
C PRO A 277 -15.66 35.50 -43.05
N GLU A 278 -16.26 34.36 -43.44
CA GLU A 278 -15.72 33.02 -43.23
C GLU A 278 -14.29 32.83 -43.75
N GLU A 279 -13.99 33.41 -44.94
CA GLU A 279 -12.63 33.35 -45.50
C GLU A 279 -11.58 33.99 -44.60
N GLN A 280 -11.94 35.09 -43.93
CA GLN A 280 -11.01 35.73 -42.95
C GLN A 280 -10.90 34.93 -41.67
N VAL A 281 -11.98 34.32 -41.17
CA VAL A 281 -11.92 33.44 -39.99
C VAL A 281 -11.06 32.23 -40.27
N MET A 282 -11.18 31.59 -41.42
CA MET A 282 -10.33 30.47 -41.83
C MET A 282 -8.84 30.89 -41.92
N ALA A 283 -8.56 32.04 -42.52
CA ALA A 283 -7.18 32.56 -42.63
C ALA A 283 -6.54 32.84 -41.27
N MET A 284 -7.31 33.33 -40.30
CA MET A 284 -6.80 33.68 -38.96
C MET A 284 -6.72 32.51 -37.98
N THR A 285 -7.60 31.53 -38.10
CA THR A 285 -7.67 30.40 -37.16
C THR A 285 -7.02 29.13 -37.71
N GLY A 286 -6.83 29.04 -39.03
CA GLY A 286 -6.32 27.84 -39.69
C GLY A 286 -7.33 26.69 -39.73
N LEU A 287 -8.61 26.92 -39.41
CA LEU A 287 -9.68 25.94 -39.52
C LEU A 287 -10.07 25.71 -40.96
N THR A 288 -10.43 24.48 -41.34
CA THR A 288 -10.96 24.15 -42.65
C THR A 288 -12.41 24.62 -42.80
N ALA A 289 -12.90 24.76 -44.03
CA ALA A 289 -14.28 25.10 -44.30
C ALA A 289 -15.27 24.10 -43.67
N GLU A 290 -14.96 22.83 -43.68
CA GLU A 290 -15.74 21.76 -43.03
C GLU A 290 -15.80 21.94 -41.52
N GLN A 291 -14.65 22.23 -40.89
CA GLN A 291 -14.56 22.50 -39.43
C GLN A 291 -15.37 23.77 -39.08
N LEU A 292 -15.29 24.80 -39.90
CA LEU A 292 -16.05 26.05 -39.67
C LEU A 292 -17.54 25.85 -39.83
N ALA A 293 -17.97 25.04 -40.81
CA ALA A 293 -19.41 24.73 -41.01
C ALA A 293 -19.99 23.94 -39.82
N ALA A 294 -19.19 23.09 -39.18
CA ALA A 294 -19.61 22.34 -37.98
C ALA A 294 -19.76 23.21 -36.72
N LEU A 295 -19.35 24.48 -36.74
CA LEU A 295 -19.46 25.40 -35.60
C LEU A 295 -20.74 26.28 -35.64
N LYS A 296 -21.46 26.26 -36.74
CA LYS A 296 -22.72 26.97 -36.94
C LYS A 296 -23.88 26.13 -36.42
#